data_afbc02b0da0fbb5f58012377e6cc2aff
#
_entry.id   afbc02b0da0fbb5f58012377e6cc2aff
#
_cell.length_a   1.000
_cell.length_b   1.000
_cell.length_c   1.000
_cell.angle_alpha   90.00
_cell.angle_beta   90.00
_cell.angle_gamma   90.00
#
_symmetry.space_group_name_H-M   'P 1'
#
loop_
_entity.id
_entity.type
_entity.pdbx_description
1 polymer ?
#
loop_
_entity_poly.entity_id
_entity_poly.type
_entity_poly.pdbx_seq_one_letter_code
_entity_poly.pdbx_strand_id
1 'polypeptide(L)'
;MKINIFYQTDIPKYLRRTGLFQTACLQALKNFRREKAEVNIVFVNEKEILRVNKTYLNHHYVTDVISFNHERPPFDMGEPWSFGDVYVCYQVARKNAPKFEHTILQEMMMYAVHGCLHLSGMDDHTPEDRAEMDRQAEKIIASVLD
;
A
#
# COMPACT_ATOMS: atom_id res chain seq x y z
N MET A 1 -10.08 1.39 -12.59
CA MET A 1 -8.89 1.74 -11.77
C MET A 1 -7.75 0.79 -12.10
N LYS A 2 -6.55 1.31 -12.19
CA LYS A 2 -5.36 0.53 -12.48
C LYS A 2 -4.39 0.60 -11.31
N ILE A 3 -3.84 -0.54 -10.91
CA ILE A 3 -2.82 -0.62 -9.86
C ILE A 3 -1.48 -0.90 -10.53
N ASN A 4 -0.53 0.01 -10.35
CA ASN A 4 0.83 -0.13 -10.86
C ASN A 4 1.74 -0.53 -9.70
N ILE A 5 2.58 -1.54 -9.91
CA ILE A 5 3.52 -2.02 -8.89
C ILE A 5 4.95 -1.72 -9.35
N PHE A 6 5.71 -1.03 -8.50
CA PHE A 6 7.10 -0.68 -8.77
C PHE A 6 8.00 -1.25 -7.68
N TYR A 7 9.09 -1.86 -8.08
CA TYR A 7 10.11 -2.41 -7.18
C TYR A 7 11.36 -1.56 -7.29
N GLN A 8 11.51 -0.60 -6.38
CA GLN A 8 12.64 0.33 -6.38
C GLN A 8 13.70 0.00 -5.32
N THR A 9 13.74 -1.26 -4.93
CA THR A 9 14.78 -1.82 -4.09
C THR A 9 14.97 -3.27 -4.49
N ASP A 10 16.07 -3.88 -4.04
CA ASP A 10 16.38 -5.28 -4.34
C ASP A 10 15.46 -6.19 -3.54
N ILE A 11 14.57 -6.87 -4.24
CA ILE A 11 13.59 -7.81 -3.67
C ILE A 11 13.73 -9.14 -4.39
N PRO A 12 13.85 -10.27 -3.67
CA PRO A 12 13.91 -11.58 -4.31
C PRO A 12 12.75 -11.81 -5.29
N LYS A 13 13.04 -12.45 -6.39
CA LYS A 13 12.06 -12.68 -7.46
C LYS A 13 10.79 -13.36 -6.96
N TYR A 14 10.91 -14.32 -6.04
CA TYR A 14 9.76 -15.06 -5.52
C TYR A 14 8.79 -14.18 -4.71
N LEU A 15 9.21 -12.99 -4.28
CA LEU A 15 8.38 -12.02 -3.58
C LEU A 15 7.81 -10.94 -4.50
N ARG A 16 8.26 -10.87 -5.75
CA ARG A 16 7.74 -9.89 -6.72
C ARG A 16 6.48 -10.43 -7.39
N ARG A 17 5.45 -10.63 -6.58
CA ARG A 17 4.18 -11.22 -7.00
C ARG A 17 3.21 -10.13 -7.42
N THR A 18 3.52 -9.46 -8.53
CA THR A 18 2.79 -8.28 -9.04
C THR A 18 1.29 -8.51 -9.13
N GLY A 19 0.86 -9.64 -9.71
CA GLY A 19 -0.57 -9.95 -9.85
C GLY A 19 -1.29 -10.07 -8.51
N LEU A 20 -0.65 -10.65 -7.50
CA LEU A 20 -1.23 -10.76 -6.16
C LEU A 20 -1.41 -9.38 -5.51
N PHE A 21 -0.39 -8.54 -5.60
CA PHE A 21 -0.49 -7.17 -5.07
C PHE A 21 -1.58 -6.39 -5.77
N GLN A 22 -1.66 -6.48 -7.09
CA GLN A 22 -2.70 -5.80 -7.87
C GLN A 22 -4.09 -6.25 -7.45
N THR A 23 -4.32 -7.55 -7.34
CA THR A 23 -5.62 -8.11 -6.95
C THR A 23 -6.03 -7.66 -5.55
N ALA A 24 -5.11 -7.76 -4.57
CA ALA A 24 -5.38 -7.37 -3.19
C ALA A 24 -5.72 -5.87 -3.09
N CYS A 25 -4.94 -5.03 -3.75
CA CYS A 25 -5.13 -3.58 -3.72
C CYS A 25 -6.43 -3.15 -4.41
N LEU A 26 -6.80 -3.80 -5.51
CA LEU A 26 -8.09 -3.56 -6.16
C LEU A 26 -9.26 -3.92 -5.22
N GLN A 27 -9.14 -5.01 -4.48
CA GLN A 27 -10.14 -5.39 -3.47
C GLN A 27 -10.28 -4.31 -2.40
N ALA A 28 -9.16 -3.78 -1.90
CA ALA A 28 -9.17 -2.74 -0.89
C ALA A 28 -9.85 -1.45 -1.38
N LEU A 29 -9.79 -1.19 -2.69
CA LEU A 29 -10.32 0.02 -3.31
C LEU A 29 -11.64 -0.21 -4.05
N LYS A 30 -12.29 -1.35 -3.86
CA LYS A 30 -13.49 -1.72 -4.63
C LYS A 30 -14.63 -0.71 -4.59
N ASN A 31 -14.78 0.01 -3.47
CA ASN A 31 -15.83 1.01 -3.30
C ASN A 31 -15.43 2.39 -3.83
N PHE A 32 -14.17 2.55 -4.25
CA PHE A 32 -13.61 3.83 -4.69
C PHE A 32 -13.07 3.77 -6.12
N ARG A 33 -13.43 2.72 -6.87
CA ARG A 33 -12.97 2.56 -8.25
C ARG A 33 -13.46 3.70 -9.11
N ARG A 34 -12.52 4.28 -9.87
CA ARG A 34 -12.81 5.27 -10.91
C ARG A 34 -12.12 4.78 -12.17
N GLU A 35 -12.82 4.81 -13.29
CA GLU A 35 -12.40 4.15 -14.53
C GLU A 35 -10.95 4.48 -14.93
N LYS A 36 -10.58 5.76 -14.87
CA LYS A 36 -9.26 6.22 -15.32
C LYS A 36 -8.31 6.56 -14.17
N ALA A 37 -8.66 6.21 -12.96
CA ALA A 37 -7.81 6.44 -11.80
C ALA A 37 -6.72 5.37 -11.70
N GLU A 38 -5.52 5.77 -11.34
CA GLU A 38 -4.40 4.87 -11.10
C GLU A 38 -3.88 5.04 -9.68
N VAL A 39 -3.44 3.94 -9.10
CA VAL A 39 -2.74 3.92 -7.82
C VAL A 39 -1.39 3.27 -8.02
N ASN A 40 -0.35 3.91 -7.51
CA ASN A 40 1.01 3.40 -7.59
C ASN A 40 1.41 2.80 -6.24
N ILE A 41 1.84 1.55 -6.25
CA ILE A 41 2.42 0.88 -5.08
C ILE A 41 3.91 0.76 -5.34
N VAL A 42 4.72 1.38 -4.49
CA VAL A 42 6.16 1.48 -4.70
C VAL A 42 6.88 0.83 -3.52
N PHE A 43 7.56 -0.27 -3.79
CA PHE A 43 8.40 -0.94 -2.78
C PHE A 43 9.77 -0.29 -2.77
N VAL A 44 10.16 0.23 -1.62
CA VAL A 44 11.39 1.00 -1.44
C VAL A 44 12.21 0.46 -0.26
N ASN A 45 13.45 0.94 -0.14
CA ASN A 45 14.31 0.62 1.02
C ASN A 45 14.12 1.63 2.15
N GLU A 46 14.81 1.38 3.28
CA GLU A 46 14.71 2.23 4.47
C GLU A 46 15.19 3.66 4.20
N LYS A 47 16.25 3.81 3.43
CA LYS A 47 16.80 5.13 3.07
C LYS A 47 15.78 5.96 2.30
N GLU A 48 15.12 5.35 1.32
CA GLU A 48 14.14 6.04 0.49
C GLU A 48 12.87 6.37 1.26
N ILE A 49 12.34 5.46 2.08
CA ILE A 49 11.14 5.76 2.85
C ILE A 49 11.40 6.84 3.91
N LEU A 50 12.61 6.88 4.46
CA LEU A 50 13.02 7.95 5.36
C LEU A 50 13.04 9.29 4.62
N ARG A 51 13.58 9.32 3.41
CA ARG A 51 13.62 10.52 2.57
C ARG A 51 12.20 11.04 2.28
N VAL A 52 11.30 10.14 1.88
CA VAL A 52 9.90 10.48 1.59
C VAL A 52 9.20 11.01 2.85
N ASN A 53 9.42 10.36 3.98
CA ASN A 53 8.80 10.76 5.24
C ASN A 53 9.28 12.15 5.70
N LYS A 54 10.58 12.42 5.57
CA LYS A 54 11.15 13.73 5.88
C LYS A 54 10.62 14.82 4.95
N THR A 55 10.67 14.55 3.64
CA THR A 55 10.39 15.55 2.60
C THR A 55 8.94 15.97 2.60
N TYR A 56 8.02 15.02 2.73
CA TYR A 56 6.59 15.26 2.53
C TYR A 56 5.79 15.35 3.83
N LEU A 57 6.23 14.70 4.90
CA LEU A 57 5.50 14.65 6.17
C LEU A 57 6.26 15.29 7.33
N ASN A 58 7.48 15.73 7.11
CA ASN A 58 8.36 16.29 8.14
C ASN A 58 8.57 15.32 9.32
N HIS A 59 8.54 14.03 9.05
CA HIS A 59 8.83 12.97 10.02
C HIS A 59 10.23 12.42 9.78
N HIS A 60 11.04 12.30 10.83
CA HIS A 60 12.46 11.92 10.73
C HIS A 60 12.70 10.50 11.21
N TYR A 61 11.88 9.56 10.77
CA TYR A 61 12.03 8.14 11.12
C TYR A 61 11.65 7.23 9.95
N VAL A 62 12.17 6.01 9.98
CA VAL A 62 11.79 4.95 9.04
C VAL A 62 10.44 4.40 9.48
N THR A 63 9.52 4.25 8.53
CA THR A 63 8.20 3.68 8.77
C THR A 63 7.96 2.50 7.84
N ASP A 64 6.85 1.81 8.00
CA ASP A 64 6.46 0.65 7.19
C ASP A 64 5.77 1.06 5.88
N VAL A 65 4.81 1.96 5.94
CA VAL A 65 4.03 2.38 4.77
C VAL A 65 3.63 3.85 4.88
N ILE A 66 3.62 4.54 3.73
CA ILE A 66 3.16 5.93 3.62
C ILE A 66 2.19 6.00 2.44
N SER A 67 1.02 6.60 2.65
CA SER A 67 0.02 6.79 1.59
C SER A 67 -0.18 8.26 1.31
N PHE A 68 -0.23 8.62 0.03
CA PHE A 68 -0.53 9.96 -0.44
C PHE A 68 -1.77 9.91 -1.33
N ASN A 69 -2.83 10.60 -0.90
CA ASN A 69 -4.03 10.75 -1.69
C ASN A 69 -3.93 12.02 -2.54
N HIS A 70 -4.18 11.90 -3.83
CA HIS A 70 -4.11 13.04 -4.76
C HIS A 70 -5.51 13.56 -5.06
N GLU A 71 -5.62 14.86 -5.29
CA GLU A 71 -6.88 15.48 -5.63
C GLU A 71 -7.34 15.01 -7.01
N ARG A 72 -8.65 14.79 -7.13
CA ARG A 72 -9.26 14.49 -8.41
C ARG A 72 -9.15 15.71 -9.32
N PRO A 73 -8.77 15.54 -10.62
CA PRO A 73 -8.80 16.64 -11.57
C PRO A 73 -10.17 17.30 -11.62
N PRO A 74 -10.25 18.62 -11.81
CA PRO A 74 -11.52 19.35 -11.80
C PRO A 74 -12.44 19.00 -12.98
N PHE A 75 -11.88 18.41 -14.04
CA PHE A 75 -12.64 17.97 -15.21
C PHE A 75 -11.99 16.74 -15.81
N ASP A 76 -12.79 15.93 -16.51
CA ASP A 76 -12.30 14.72 -17.20
C ASP A 76 -11.51 15.14 -18.43
N MET A 77 -10.21 14.88 -18.41
CA MET A 77 -9.29 15.17 -19.52
C MET A 77 -9.15 14.01 -20.49
N GLY A 78 -9.88 12.92 -20.27
CA GLY A 78 -9.79 11.73 -21.10
C GLY A 78 -8.50 10.92 -20.88
N GLU A 79 -7.66 11.30 -19.93
CA GLU A 79 -6.38 10.66 -19.64
C GLU A 79 -6.40 10.00 -18.27
N PRO A 80 -5.57 8.96 -18.04
CA PRO A 80 -5.39 8.40 -16.69
C PRO A 80 -4.87 9.47 -15.72
N TRP A 81 -5.36 9.43 -14.48
CA TRP A 81 -4.92 10.36 -13.45
C TRP A 81 -4.56 9.60 -12.17
N SER A 82 -3.61 10.12 -11.42
CA SER A 82 -3.15 9.49 -10.19
C SER A 82 -4.15 9.75 -9.06
N PHE A 83 -4.70 8.67 -8.49
CA PHE A 83 -5.57 8.73 -7.31
C PHE A 83 -4.72 8.76 -6.03
N GLY A 84 -3.61 8.04 -6.02
CA GLY A 84 -2.72 8.04 -4.88
C GLY A 84 -1.48 7.20 -5.09
N ASP A 85 -0.52 7.40 -4.18
CA ASP A 85 0.72 6.63 -4.12
C ASP A 85 0.85 5.97 -2.75
N VAL A 86 1.32 4.73 -2.73
CA VAL A 86 1.60 3.98 -1.52
C VAL A 86 3.05 3.53 -1.56
N TYR A 87 3.84 4.01 -0.60
CA TYR A 87 5.25 3.61 -0.45
C TYR A 87 5.36 2.57 0.64
N VAL A 88 5.88 1.41 0.32
CA VAL A 88 6.02 0.28 1.24
C VAL A 88 7.50 -0.01 1.46
N CYS A 89 7.96 -0.03 2.71
CA CYS A 89 9.33 -0.36 3.02
C CYS A 89 9.51 -1.89 3.09
N TYR A 90 10.16 -2.45 2.08
CA TYR A 90 10.42 -3.89 2.01
C TYR A 90 11.24 -4.39 3.21
N GLN A 91 12.27 -3.64 3.62
CA GLN A 91 13.14 -4.08 4.71
C GLN A 91 12.42 -4.14 6.05
N VAL A 92 11.48 -3.22 6.29
CA VAL A 92 10.63 -3.24 7.49
C VAL A 92 9.69 -4.44 7.44
N ALA A 93 9.10 -4.74 6.28
CA ALA A 93 8.25 -5.92 6.12
C ALA A 93 9.02 -7.21 6.42
N ARG A 94 10.24 -7.33 5.90
CA ARG A 94 11.10 -8.48 6.14
C ARG A 94 11.44 -8.66 7.62
N LYS A 95 11.73 -7.57 8.32
CA LYS A 95 12.04 -7.60 9.75
C LYS A 95 10.84 -7.97 10.60
N ASN A 96 9.66 -7.44 10.25
CA ASN A 96 8.46 -7.57 11.07
C ASN A 96 7.68 -8.85 10.82
N ALA A 97 7.81 -9.46 9.65
CA ALA A 97 7.05 -10.67 9.32
C ALA A 97 7.15 -11.76 10.39
N PRO A 98 8.35 -12.15 10.87
CA PRO A 98 8.45 -13.19 11.91
C PRO A 98 7.81 -12.77 13.24
N LYS A 99 7.78 -11.49 13.55
CA LYS A 99 7.19 -10.99 14.81
C LYS A 99 5.69 -11.18 14.88
N PHE A 100 5.02 -11.22 13.72
CA PHE A 100 3.58 -11.40 13.60
C PHE A 100 3.21 -12.78 13.06
N GLU A 101 4.17 -13.68 12.98
CA GLU A 101 3.97 -15.04 12.44
C GLU A 101 3.47 -15.02 11.00
N HIS A 102 3.89 -14.00 10.24
CA HIS A 102 3.58 -13.87 8.81
C HIS A 102 4.77 -14.30 7.95
N THR A 103 4.48 -14.72 6.72
CA THR A 103 5.52 -14.77 5.69
C THR A 103 5.87 -13.33 5.28
N ILE A 104 7.04 -13.15 4.66
CA ILE A 104 7.45 -11.83 4.16
C ILE A 104 6.42 -11.34 3.13
N LEU A 105 5.94 -12.22 2.25
CA LEU A 105 4.92 -11.86 1.26
C LEU A 105 3.64 -11.34 1.94
N GLN A 106 3.15 -12.04 2.98
CA GLN A 106 1.98 -11.60 3.71
C GLN A 106 2.16 -10.21 4.32
N GLU A 107 3.35 -9.95 4.90
CA GLU A 107 3.62 -8.65 5.51
C GLU A 107 3.68 -7.53 4.47
N MET A 108 4.31 -7.80 3.31
CA MET A 108 4.32 -6.86 2.19
C MET A 108 2.90 -6.56 1.72
N MET A 109 2.06 -7.59 1.61
CA MET A 109 0.66 -7.43 1.21
C MET A 109 -0.13 -6.64 2.26
N MET A 110 0.10 -6.91 3.56
CA MET A 110 -0.55 -6.15 4.64
C MET A 110 -0.29 -4.66 4.49
N TYR A 111 0.97 -4.27 4.27
CA TYR A 111 1.32 -2.86 4.15
C TYR A 111 0.71 -2.23 2.90
N ALA A 112 0.77 -2.91 1.76
CA ALA A 112 0.17 -2.40 0.53
C ALA A 112 -1.35 -2.22 0.66
N VAL A 113 -2.04 -3.21 1.24
CA VAL A 113 -3.49 -3.17 1.45
C VAL A 113 -3.86 -2.08 2.46
N HIS A 114 -3.12 -1.95 3.57
CA HIS A 114 -3.33 -0.87 4.55
C HIS A 114 -3.23 0.50 3.89
N GLY A 115 -2.21 0.70 3.05
CA GLY A 115 -2.07 1.95 2.31
C GLY A 115 -3.26 2.24 1.42
N CYS A 116 -3.79 1.24 0.74
CA CYS A 116 -4.98 1.38 -0.10
C CYS A 116 -6.24 1.64 0.72
N LEU A 117 -6.38 1.01 1.87
CA LEU A 117 -7.51 1.29 2.78
C LEU A 117 -7.48 2.73 3.28
N HIS A 118 -6.30 3.27 3.58
CA HIS A 118 -6.16 4.69 3.90
C HIS A 118 -6.59 5.57 2.72
N LEU A 119 -6.19 5.23 1.51
CA LEU A 119 -6.63 5.97 0.31
C LEU A 119 -8.14 5.92 0.15
N SER A 120 -8.79 4.86 0.60
CA SER A 120 -10.25 4.72 0.54
C SER A 120 -10.98 5.52 1.63
N GLY A 121 -10.26 6.17 2.53
CA GLY A 121 -10.83 7.00 3.58
C GLY A 121 -10.88 6.38 4.97
N MET A 122 -10.42 5.14 5.13
CA MET A 122 -10.31 4.54 6.45
C MET A 122 -9.14 5.15 7.21
N ASP A 123 -9.27 5.33 8.52
CA ASP A 123 -8.18 5.76 9.36
C ASP A 123 -7.89 4.75 10.47
N ASP A 124 -6.80 4.98 11.21
CA ASP A 124 -6.34 4.12 12.28
C ASP A 124 -6.03 4.91 13.55
N HIS A 125 -6.74 6.01 13.77
CA HIS A 125 -6.51 6.92 14.89
C HIS A 125 -6.89 6.32 16.24
N THR A 126 -7.88 5.43 16.26
CA THR A 126 -8.30 4.75 17.50
C THR A 126 -7.92 3.27 17.45
N PRO A 127 -7.82 2.58 18.62
CA PRO A 127 -7.61 1.14 18.64
C PRO A 127 -8.68 0.37 17.88
N GLU A 128 -9.94 0.82 17.93
CA GLU A 128 -11.06 0.19 17.21
C GLU A 128 -10.89 0.34 15.71
N ASP A 129 -10.50 1.53 15.24
CA ASP A 129 -10.26 1.79 13.82
C ASP A 129 -9.11 0.94 13.29
N ARG A 130 -8.02 0.83 14.05
CA ARG A 130 -6.89 -0.02 13.68
C ARG A 130 -7.29 -1.49 13.59
N ALA A 131 -8.06 -1.98 14.56
CA ALA A 131 -8.54 -3.36 14.57
C ALA A 131 -9.44 -3.63 13.36
N GLU A 132 -10.28 -2.68 12.97
CA GLU A 132 -11.13 -2.82 11.79
C GLU A 132 -10.32 -2.86 10.49
N MET A 133 -9.32 -1.99 10.36
CA MET A 133 -8.43 -2.02 9.20
C MET A 133 -7.67 -3.34 9.11
N ASP A 134 -7.15 -3.83 10.24
CA ASP A 134 -6.45 -5.12 10.29
C ASP A 134 -7.37 -6.27 9.87
N ARG A 135 -8.61 -6.30 10.35
CA ARG A 135 -9.58 -7.33 9.96
C ARG A 135 -9.86 -7.31 8.47
N GLN A 136 -10.06 -6.12 7.90
CA GLN A 136 -10.32 -6.00 6.46
C GLN A 136 -9.12 -6.42 5.64
N ALA A 137 -7.92 -6.00 6.05
CA ALA A 137 -6.69 -6.37 5.36
C ALA A 137 -6.47 -7.89 5.41
N GLU A 138 -6.61 -8.51 6.56
CA GLU A 138 -6.46 -9.96 6.72
C GLU A 138 -7.47 -10.73 5.86
N LYS A 139 -8.71 -10.28 5.83
CA LYS A 139 -9.77 -10.90 5.02
C LYS A 139 -9.44 -10.82 3.53
N ILE A 140 -8.98 -9.66 3.06
CA ILE A 140 -8.60 -9.46 1.66
C ILE A 140 -7.43 -10.38 1.30
N ILE A 141 -6.40 -10.42 2.13
CA ILE A 141 -5.20 -11.22 1.87
C ILE A 141 -5.55 -12.71 1.86
N ALA A 142 -6.35 -13.19 2.81
CA ALA A 142 -6.77 -14.58 2.83
C ALA A 142 -7.53 -14.96 1.56
N SER A 143 -8.41 -14.08 1.06
CA SER A 143 -9.16 -14.35 -0.18
C SER A 143 -8.28 -14.40 -1.42
N VAL A 144 -7.18 -13.66 -1.42
CA VAL A 144 -6.26 -13.58 -2.58
C VAL A 144 -5.25 -14.73 -2.58
N LEU A 145 -4.81 -15.17 -1.40
CA LEU A 145 -3.80 -16.23 -1.27
C LEU A 145 -4.39 -17.65 -1.30
N ASP A 146 -5.68 -17.79 -1.13
CA ASP A 146 -6.36 -19.10 -1.15
C ASP A 146 -6.55 -19.64 -2.57
#